data_057c493ec1f7a73b2a393b1ad5092743
#
_entry.id   057c493ec1f7a73b2a393b1ad5092743
#
_cell.length_a   1.000
_cell.length_b   1.000
_cell.length_c   1.000
_cell.angle_alpha   90.00
_cell.angle_beta   90.00
_cell.angle_gamma   90.00
#
_symmetry.space_group_name_H-M   'P 1'
#
loop_
_entity.id
_entity.type
_entity.pdbx_description
1 polymer ?
#
loop_
_entity_poly.entity_id
_entity_poly.type
_entity_poly.pdbx_seq_one_letter_code
_entity_poly.pdbx_strand_id
1 'polypeptide(L)'
;MNAQLRAALRVSLVAKPPAEACADWLASAHDRPITVWDAWYEGPAILPLGRLFDAIRITADTVHAAADATTHGGVTDLLSRLHGPVISDPWRNRYYALVPPQTTETWRTGYAQCLGRGAWLGVPVPALDTQHGPHWRVQMPWPGALCQPRDVADLVQVGHLRLTAAAQ
;
A
#
# COMPACT_ATOMS: atom_id res chain seq x y z
N MET A 1 -7.63 21.07 41.01
CA MET A 1 -7.26 19.95 40.12
C MET A 1 -5.81 19.62 40.36
N ASN A 2 -5.53 18.40 40.83
CA ASN A 2 -4.22 17.99 41.39
C ASN A 2 -3.18 17.84 40.27
N ALA A 3 -1.92 18.22 40.50
CA ALA A 3 -0.81 18.14 39.56
C ALA A 3 -0.58 16.70 39.05
N GLN A 4 -0.86 15.69 39.89
CA GLN A 4 -0.81 14.27 39.51
C GLN A 4 -1.88 13.88 38.48
N LEU A 5 -3.08 14.48 38.54
CA LEU A 5 -4.14 14.25 37.55
C LEU A 5 -3.79 14.90 36.22
N ARG A 6 -3.11 16.04 36.23
CA ARG A 6 -2.60 16.69 35.00
C ARG A 6 -1.46 15.91 34.36
N ALA A 7 -0.59 15.27 35.16
CA ALA A 7 0.46 14.40 34.66
C ALA A 7 -0.11 13.11 34.08
N ALA A 8 -1.10 12.51 34.74
CA ALA A 8 -1.78 11.32 34.22
C ALA A 8 -2.55 11.59 32.90
N LEU A 9 -3.20 12.76 32.78
CA LEU A 9 -3.84 13.21 31.56
C LEU A 9 -2.85 13.51 30.42
N ARG A 10 -1.63 13.97 30.77
CA ARG A 10 -0.55 14.16 29.77
C ARG A 10 0.03 12.86 29.27
N VAL A 11 0.09 11.81 30.08
CA VAL A 11 0.52 10.47 29.68
C VAL A 11 -0.51 9.82 28.75
N SER A 12 -1.80 10.16 28.88
CA SER A 12 -2.87 9.69 28.00
C SER A 12 -2.91 10.38 26.62
N LEU A 13 -2.09 11.41 26.42
CA LEU A 13 -1.98 12.18 25.16
C LEU A 13 -0.69 11.85 24.38
N VAL A 14 -0.01 10.76 24.68
CA VAL A 14 1.07 10.28 23.82
C VAL A 14 0.41 9.84 22.50
N ALA A 15 0.65 10.59 21.44
CA ALA A 15 0.17 10.25 20.11
C ALA A 15 0.63 8.83 19.77
N LYS A 16 -0.32 8.00 19.30
CA LYS A 16 -0.05 6.64 18.86
C LYS A 16 1.06 6.64 17.80
N PRO A 17 2.03 5.70 17.83
CA PRO A 17 3.04 5.60 16.80
C PRO A 17 2.41 5.57 15.41
N PRO A 18 2.97 6.26 14.38
CA PRO A 18 2.37 6.33 13.06
C PRO A 18 2.05 4.96 12.44
N ALA A 19 2.94 3.99 12.61
CA ALA A 19 2.72 2.63 12.10
C ALA A 19 1.52 1.94 12.76
N GLU A 20 1.34 2.10 14.07
CA GLU A 20 0.21 1.54 14.79
C GLU A 20 -1.10 2.23 14.41
N ALA A 21 -1.09 3.55 14.23
CA ALA A 21 -2.26 4.29 13.75
C ALA A 21 -2.66 3.86 12.32
N CYS A 22 -1.68 3.65 11.44
CA CYS A 22 -1.93 3.09 10.11
C CYS A 22 -2.48 1.67 10.18
N ALA A 23 -1.97 0.83 11.08
CA ALA A 23 -2.48 -0.54 11.28
C ALA A 23 -3.94 -0.52 11.74
N ASP A 24 -4.31 0.32 12.69
CA ASP A 24 -5.71 0.47 13.11
C ASP A 24 -6.61 0.90 11.97
N TRP A 25 -6.15 1.85 11.16
CA TRP A 25 -6.92 2.30 10.00
C TRP A 25 -7.12 1.17 8.98
N LEU A 26 -6.07 0.44 8.64
CA LEU A 26 -6.14 -0.70 7.72
C LEU A 26 -7.06 -1.80 8.28
N ALA A 27 -6.91 -2.14 9.55
CA ALA A 27 -7.75 -3.15 10.19
C ALA A 27 -9.23 -2.79 10.17
N SER A 28 -9.57 -1.49 10.21
CA SER A 28 -10.95 -1.01 10.14
C SER A 28 -11.64 -1.26 8.78
N ALA A 29 -10.88 -1.65 7.75
CA ALA A 29 -11.46 -2.11 6.49
C ALA A 29 -12.24 -3.42 6.63
N HIS A 30 -11.90 -4.23 7.62
CA HIS A 30 -12.57 -5.50 7.92
C HIS A 30 -13.68 -5.31 8.95
N ASP A 31 -14.78 -6.07 8.82
CA ASP A 31 -15.92 -6.00 9.76
C ASP A 31 -15.54 -6.42 11.20
N ARG A 32 -14.48 -7.18 11.34
CA ARG A 32 -13.93 -7.63 12.62
C ARG A 32 -12.44 -7.27 12.70
N PRO A 33 -12.09 -6.03 13.07
CA PRO A 33 -10.70 -5.58 13.09
C PRO A 33 -9.74 -6.43 13.93
N ILE A 34 -10.22 -7.03 15.01
CA ILE A 34 -9.40 -7.90 15.87
C ILE A 34 -8.85 -9.10 15.09
N THR A 35 -9.59 -9.65 14.14
CA THR A 35 -9.14 -10.78 13.33
C THR A 35 -7.99 -10.39 12.40
N VAL A 36 -7.91 -9.13 12.01
CA VAL A 36 -6.79 -8.59 11.22
C VAL A 36 -5.53 -8.54 12.07
N TRP A 37 -5.65 -8.05 13.30
CA TRP A 37 -4.54 -8.03 14.25
C TRP A 37 -4.01 -9.43 14.55
N ASP A 38 -4.90 -10.40 14.77
CA ASP A 38 -4.52 -11.80 14.98
C ASP A 38 -3.80 -12.38 13.74
N ALA A 39 -4.29 -12.11 12.54
CA ALA A 39 -3.67 -12.59 11.32
C ALA A 39 -2.24 -12.04 11.11
N TRP A 40 -1.98 -10.81 11.51
CA TRP A 40 -0.66 -10.19 11.37
C TRP A 40 0.43 -10.83 12.24
N TYR A 41 0.09 -11.63 13.24
CA TYR A 41 1.08 -12.44 13.97
C TYR A 41 1.65 -13.59 13.12
N GLU A 42 0.92 -14.05 12.10
CA GLU A 42 1.32 -15.18 11.26
C GLU A 42 1.77 -14.77 9.86
N GLY A 43 1.34 -13.61 9.39
CA GLY A 43 1.66 -13.12 8.04
C GLY A 43 0.75 -11.99 7.58
N PRO A 44 0.62 -11.78 6.26
CA PRO A 44 -0.30 -10.77 5.73
C PRO A 44 -1.75 -11.06 6.11
N ALA A 45 -2.48 -10.03 6.55
CA ALA A 45 -3.91 -10.11 6.77
C ALA A 45 -4.67 -9.92 5.45
N ILE A 46 -5.76 -10.67 5.26
CA ILE A 46 -6.61 -10.54 4.07
C ILE A 46 -7.66 -9.47 4.32
N LEU A 47 -7.57 -8.36 3.59
CA LEU A 47 -8.48 -7.22 3.71
C LEU A 47 -9.41 -7.10 2.50
N PRO A 48 -10.69 -6.75 2.71
CA PRO A 48 -11.61 -6.46 1.62
C PRO A 48 -11.28 -5.12 0.97
N LEU A 49 -11.31 -5.07 -0.35
CA LEU A 49 -11.16 -3.84 -1.13
C LEU A 49 -12.51 -3.15 -1.38
N GLY A 50 -12.45 -1.88 -1.77
CA GLY A 50 -13.61 -1.08 -2.14
C GLY A 50 -14.29 -0.35 -1.00
N ARG A 51 -13.89 -0.57 0.25
CA ARG A 51 -14.47 0.10 1.42
C ARG A 51 -13.63 1.32 1.84
N LEU A 52 -12.36 1.13 2.16
CA LEU A 52 -11.43 2.20 2.53
C LEU A 52 -10.44 2.51 1.41
N PHE A 53 -10.12 1.53 0.61
CA PHE A 53 -9.20 1.66 -0.50
C PHE A 53 -9.47 0.60 -1.57
N ASP A 54 -9.06 0.91 -2.77
CA ASP A 54 -8.85 -0.02 -3.89
C ASP A 54 -7.34 -0.29 -4.01
N ALA A 55 -6.96 -1.24 -4.86
CA ALA A 55 -5.55 -1.52 -5.14
C ALA A 55 -5.31 -1.67 -6.64
N ILE A 56 -4.29 -1.00 -7.16
CA ILE A 56 -3.86 -1.19 -8.53
C ILE A 56 -2.74 -2.23 -8.53
N ARG A 57 -2.99 -3.35 -9.20
CA ARG A 57 -2.05 -4.45 -9.37
C ARG A 57 -1.19 -4.23 -10.60
N ILE A 58 0.12 -4.13 -10.40
CA ILE A 58 1.11 -3.83 -11.43
C ILE A 58 2.12 -4.97 -11.46
N THR A 59 2.50 -5.44 -12.66
CA THR A 59 3.58 -6.43 -12.76
C THR A 59 4.92 -5.80 -12.37
N ALA A 60 5.82 -6.58 -11.78
CA ALA A 60 7.14 -6.09 -11.41
C ALA A 60 7.92 -5.62 -12.64
N ASP A 61 7.78 -6.30 -13.77
CA ASP A 61 8.43 -5.91 -15.03
C ASP A 61 8.03 -4.49 -15.47
N THR A 62 6.76 -4.14 -15.34
CA THR A 62 6.26 -2.79 -15.64
C THR A 62 6.89 -1.74 -14.71
N VAL A 63 6.95 -2.02 -13.42
CA VAL A 63 7.55 -1.11 -12.44
C VAL A 63 9.05 -0.95 -12.70
N HIS A 64 9.76 -2.06 -12.92
CA HIS A 64 11.19 -2.05 -13.19
C HIS A 64 11.53 -1.32 -14.50
N ALA A 65 10.74 -1.51 -15.54
CA ALA A 65 10.88 -0.78 -16.80
C ALA A 65 10.61 0.73 -16.60
N ALA A 66 9.60 1.10 -15.84
CA ALA A 66 9.30 2.50 -15.54
C ALA A 66 10.42 3.17 -14.74
N ALA A 67 11.05 2.42 -13.83
CA ALA A 67 12.19 2.92 -13.05
C ALA A 67 13.46 3.08 -13.90
N ASP A 68 13.55 2.44 -15.07
CA ASP A 68 14.80 2.28 -15.82
C ASP A 68 15.95 1.77 -14.94
N ALA A 69 15.59 0.99 -13.92
CA ALA A 69 16.50 0.43 -12.94
C ALA A 69 15.88 -0.83 -12.33
N THR A 70 16.72 -1.85 -12.17
CA THR A 70 16.35 -3.08 -11.47
C THR A 70 16.84 -3.09 -10.02
N THR A 71 17.60 -2.06 -9.63
CA THR A 71 18.12 -1.92 -8.27
C THR A 71 17.01 -1.56 -7.29
N HIS A 72 17.12 -2.06 -6.05
CA HIS A 72 16.12 -1.80 -5.01
C HIS A 72 15.87 -0.29 -4.79
N GLY A 73 16.94 0.52 -4.72
CA GLY A 73 16.82 1.95 -4.49
C GLY A 73 16.08 2.69 -5.60
N GLY A 74 16.39 2.42 -6.87
CA GLY A 74 15.75 3.09 -8.00
C GLY A 74 14.25 2.82 -8.09
N VAL A 75 13.83 1.59 -7.81
CA VAL A 75 12.41 1.23 -7.76
C VAL A 75 11.70 1.92 -6.59
N THR A 76 12.32 1.94 -5.41
CA THR A 76 11.73 2.61 -4.24
C THR A 76 11.58 4.11 -4.46
N ASP A 77 12.57 4.77 -5.05
CA ASP A 77 12.52 6.19 -5.36
C ASP A 77 11.40 6.52 -6.34
N LEU A 78 11.21 5.68 -7.37
CA LEU A 78 10.10 5.84 -8.30
C LEU A 78 8.74 5.69 -7.60
N LEU A 79 8.56 4.61 -6.83
CA LEU A 79 7.31 4.32 -6.15
C LEU A 79 6.96 5.37 -5.08
N SER A 80 7.96 5.96 -4.44
CA SER A 80 7.76 7.03 -3.46
C SER A 80 7.11 8.29 -4.06
N ARG A 81 7.23 8.49 -5.37
CA ARG A 81 6.58 9.61 -6.08
C ARG A 81 5.07 9.43 -6.26
N LEU A 82 4.53 8.27 -5.92
CA LEU A 82 3.09 8.02 -5.94
C LEU A 82 2.38 8.62 -4.71
N HIS A 83 3.13 9.13 -3.74
CA HIS A 83 2.66 9.80 -2.52
C HIS A 83 1.74 8.95 -1.63
N GLY A 84 1.85 7.63 -1.73
CA GLY A 84 1.06 6.70 -0.96
C GLY A 84 1.72 5.33 -0.84
N PRO A 85 1.07 4.41 -0.11
CA PRO A 85 1.64 3.11 0.20
C PRO A 85 1.63 2.17 -0.99
N VAL A 86 2.72 1.40 -1.11
CA VAL A 86 2.88 0.37 -2.13
C VAL A 86 3.38 -0.92 -1.48
N ILE A 87 2.67 -2.01 -1.72
CA ILE A 87 3.05 -3.36 -1.29
C ILE A 87 3.80 -4.04 -2.43
N SER A 88 4.92 -4.67 -2.10
CA SER A 88 5.63 -5.59 -2.99
C SER A 88 5.26 -7.03 -2.66
N ASP A 89 4.89 -7.81 -3.67
CA ASP A 89 4.71 -9.26 -3.55
C ASP A 89 5.70 -9.97 -4.48
N PRO A 90 6.91 -10.27 -3.98
CA PRO A 90 7.95 -10.91 -4.78
C PRO A 90 7.60 -12.34 -5.18
N TRP A 91 6.76 -13.04 -4.41
CA TRP A 91 6.35 -14.40 -4.76
C TRP A 91 5.47 -14.47 -6.01
N ARG A 92 4.71 -13.38 -6.27
CA ARG A 92 3.86 -13.26 -7.46
C ARG A 92 4.39 -12.29 -8.50
N ASN A 93 5.57 -11.73 -8.26
CA ASN A 93 6.22 -10.74 -9.15
C ASN A 93 5.30 -9.53 -9.43
N ARG A 94 4.75 -8.94 -8.35
CA ARG A 94 3.74 -7.87 -8.44
C ARG A 94 3.96 -6.79 -7.38
N TYR A 95 3.41 -5.62 -7.70
CA TYR A 95 3.22 -4.51 -6.79
C TYR A 95 1.74 -4.15 -6.70
N TYR A 96 1.34 -3.64 -5.55
CA TYR A 96 -0.01 -3.13 -5.31
C TYR A 96 0.08 -1.72 -4.78
N ALA A 97 -0.36 -0.73 -5.57
CA ALA A 97 -0.51 0.65 -5.14
C ALA A 97 -1.90 0.82 -4.53
N LEU A 98 -1.97 1.23 -3.26
CA LEU A 98 -3.25 1.48 -2.61
C LEU A 98 -3.75 2.86 -3.03
N VAL A 99 -4.97 2.91 -3.54
CA VAL A 99 -5.63 4.10 -4.09
C VAL A 99 -7.00 4.33 -3.43
N PRO A 100 -7.62 5.51 -3.58
CA PRO A 100 -8.94 5.76 -3.03
C PRO A 100 -9.97 4.71 -3.45
N PRO A 101 -10.96 4.40 -2.59
CA PRO A 101 -12.04 3.48 -2.95
C PRO A 101 -12.82 4.02 -4.14
N GLN A 102 -13.43 3.12 -4.93
CA GLN A 102 -14.15 3.44 -6.17
C GLN A 102 -13.25 3.91 -7.33
N THR A 103 -11.94 3.81 -7.21
CA THR A 103 -11.01 4.05 -8.33
C THR A 103 -11.32 3.10 -9.52
N THR A 104 -11.83 1.89 -9.25
CA THR A 104 -12.27 0.96 -10.29
C THR A 104 -13.30 1.56 -11.25
N GLU A 105 -14.12 2.49 -10.81
CA GLU A 105 -15.16 3.12 -11.64
C GLU A 105 -14.57 4.06 -12.70
N THR A 106 -13.40 4.64 -12.41
CA THR A 106 -12.73 5.62 -13.27
C THR A 106 -11.43 5.10 -13.90
N TRP A 107 -10.92 3.96 -13.45
CA TRP A 107 -9.70 3.36 -13.99
C TRP A 107 -9.90 2.88 -15.43
N ARG A 108 -9.10 3.38 -16.37
CA ARG A 108 -9.23 3.08 -17.80
C ARG A 108 -7.96 2.51 -18.43
N THR A 109 -6.87 2.44 -17.67
CA THR A 109 -5.58 1.94 -18.16
C THR A 109 -5.64 0.42 -18.32
N GLY A 110 -5.40 -0.08 -19.54
CA GLY A 110 -5.44 -1.51 -19.84
C GLY A 110 -4.18 -2.30 -19.41
N TYR A 111 -3.12 -1.60 -18.96
CA TYR A 111 -1.83 -2.21 -18.65
C TYR A 111 -1.66 -2.57 -17.17
N ALA A 112 -2.61 -2.23 -16.34
CA ALA A 112 -2.69 -2.64 -14.94
C ALA A 112 -4.15 -2.77 -14.54
N GLN A 113 -4.43 -3.65 -13.58
CA GLN A 113 -5.78 -3.92 -13.11
C GLN A 113 -6.05 -3.19 -11.80
N CYS A 114 -7.12 -2.41 -11.74
CA CYS A 114 -7.64 -1.89 -10.50
C CYS A 114 -8.60 -2.90 -9.87
N LEU A 115 -8.32 -3.27 -8.62
CA LEU A 115 -9.11 -4.18 -7.81
C LEU A 115 -9.90 -3.36 -6.79
N GLY A 116 -11.18 -3.62 -6.68
CA GLY A 116 -12.07 -2.90 -5.78
C GLY A 116 -13.05 -3.82 -5.09
N ARG A 117 -14.27 -3.35 -4.87
CA ARG A 117 -15.32 -4.09 -4.18
C ARG A 117 -15.47 -5.52 -4.71
N GLY A 118 -15.50 -6.49 -3.81
CA GLY A 118 -15.57 -7.92 -4.13
C GLY A 118 -14.21 -8.60 -4.24
N ALA A 119 -13.11 -7.84 -4.31
CA ALA A 119 -11.76 -8.37 -4.27
C ALA A 119 -11.16 -8.26 -2.85
N TRP A 120 -10.12 -9.04 -2.62
CA TRP A 120 -9.40 -9.14 -1.35
C TRP A 120 -7.90 -9.01 -1.60
N LEU A 121 -7.18 -8.40 -0.66
CA LEU A 121 -5.74 -8.20 -0.75
C LEU A 121 -5.05 -8.68 0.52
N GLY A 122 -3.95 -9.42 0.36
CA GLY A 122 -3.03 -9.72 1.45
C GLY A 122 -2.21 -8.46 1.79
N VAL A 123 -2.45 -7.90 2.97
CA VAL A 123 -1.81 -6.67 3.43
C VAL A 123 -0.86 -7.02 4.58
N PRO A 124 0.46 -6.76 4.45
CA PRO A 124 1.39 -6.97 5.55
C PRO A 124 1.17 -5.97 6.68
N VAL A 125 1.57 -6.34 7.89
CA VAL A 125 1.52 -5.41 9.03
C VAL A 125 2.35 -4.15 8.72
N PRO A 126 1.87 -2.94 9.03
CA PRO A 126 2.66 -1.72 8.86
C PRO A 126 4.03 -1.80 9.58
N ALA A 127 5.02 -1.14 9.00
CA ALA A 127 6.43 -1.18 9.43
C ALA A 127 7.15 -2.53 9.20
N LEU A 128 6.50 -3.53 8.58
CA LEU A 128 7.19 -4.74 8.17
C LEU A 128 8.14 -4.45 7.02
N ASP A 129 9.40 -4.68 7.25
CA ASP A 129 10.49 -4.33 6.34
C ASP A 129 11.26 -5.59 5.83
N THR A 130 10.71 -6.77 6.03
CA THR A 130 11.28 -7.99 5.47
C THR A 130 11.07 -8.06 3.96
N GLN A 131 12.11 -8.49 3.24
CA GLN A 131 12.01 -8.71 1.79
C GLN A 131 11.60 -10.14 1.42
N HIS A 132 11.30 -10.96 2.41
CA HIS A 132 10.80 -12.32 2.23
C HIS A 132 9.27 -12.30 2.23
N GLY A 133 8.68 -12.45 1.05
CA GLY A 133 7.23 -12.39 0.89
C GLY A 133 6.66 -10.97 0.80
N PRO A 134 5.34 -10.82 0.87
CA PRO A 134 4.68 -9.53 0.78
C PRO A 134 5.14 -8.57 1.88
N HIS A 135 5.54 -7.37 1.48
CA HIS A 135 6.04 -6.33 2.39
C HIS A 135 5.77 -4.93 1.83
N TRP A 136 5.84 -3.92 2.70
CA TRP A 136 5.71 -2.55 2.26
C TRP A 136 6.97 -2.08 1.54
N ARG A 137 6.83 -1.75 0.27
CA ARG A 137 7.89 -1.09 -0.49
C ARG A 137 7.92 0.41 -0.23
N VAL A 138 6.76 0.99 -0.07
CA VAL A 138 6.55 2.35 0.43
C VAL A 138 5.54 2.26 1.56
N GLN A 139 5.92 2.70 2.74
CA GLN A 139 5.07 2.69 3.93
C GLN A 139 3.93 3.72 3.79
N MET A 140 2.81 3.46 4.46
CA MET A 140 1.75 4.45 4.63
C MET A 140 2.25 5.53 5.59
N PRO A 141 2.36 6.80 5.16
CA PRO A 141 2.96 7.85 6.01
C PRO A 141 2.04 8.31 7.15
N TRP A 142 0.73 8.23 6.96
CA TRP A 142 -0.31 8.50 7.96
C TRP A 142 -1.58 7.71 7.61
N PRO A 143 -2.50 7.51 8.56
CA PRO A 143 -3.74 6.78 8.30
C PRO A 143 -4.54 7.39 7.15
N GLY A 144 -4.89 6.57 6.18
CA GLY A 144 -5.66 7.00 5.01
C GLY A 144 -4.87 7.68 3.90
N ALA A 145 -3.55 7.80 4.02
CA ALA A 145 -2.71 8.24 2.90
C ALA A 145 -2.73 7.18 1.79
N LEU A 146 -3.10 7.60 0.59
CA LEU A 146 -3.27 6.72 -0.58
C LEU A 146 -2.57 7.33 -1.79
N CYS A 147 -2.14 6.46 -2.71
CA CYS A 147 -1.57 6.89 -3.98
C CYS A 147 -2.61 7.65 -4.83
N GLN A 148 -2.13 8.60 -5.63
CA GLN A 148 -2.97 9.27 -6.61
C GLN A 148 -3.15 8.35 -7.84
N PRO A 149 -4.38 7.99 -8.23
CA PRO A 149 -4.62 7.09 -9.36
C PRO A 149 -3.97 7.58 -10.66
N ARG A 150 -3.95 8.88 -10.89
CA ARG A 150 -3.31 9.49 -12.06
C ARG A 150 -1.81 9.20 -12.11
N ASP A 151 -1.12 9.35 -10.99
CA ASP A 151 0.33 9.12 -10.92
C ASP A 151 0.66 7.65 -11.15
N VAL A 152 -0.20 6.75 -10.66
CA VAL A 152 -0.08 5.31 -10.92
C VAL A 152 -0.30 5.01 -12.40
N ALA A 153 -1.30 5.62 -13.03
CA ALA A 153 -1.57 5.46 -14.46
C ALA A 153 -0.37 5.92 -15.32
N ASP A 154 0.22 7.06 -14.98
CA ASP A 154 1.39 7.60 -15.67
C ASP A 154 2.60 6.66 -15.55
N LEU A 155 2.86 6.13 -14.35
CA LEU A 155 3.92 5.13 -14.13
C LEU A 155 3.71 3.88 -14.99
N VAL A 156 2.50 3.34 -14.97
CA VAL A 156 2.15 2.13 -15.73
C VAL A 156 2.30 2.35 -17.24
N GLN A 157 1.89 3.52 -17.72
CA GLN A 157 2.05 3.91 -19.13
C GLN A 157 3.53 3.95 -19.53
N VAL A 158 4.38 4.60 -18.74
CA VAL A 158 5.83 4.68 -19.00
C VAL A 158 6.45 3.28 -19.00
N GLY A 159 6.13 2.45 -18.02
CA GLY A 159 6.62 1.07 -17.95
C GLY A 159 6.22 0.24 -19.17
N HIS A 160 4.96 0.33 -19.59
CA HIS A 160 4.47 -0.38 -20.75
C HIS A 160 5.18 0.07 -22.04
N LEU A 161 5.33 1.37 -22.25
CA LEU A 161 6.03 1.90 -23.43
C LEU A 161 7.49 1.44 -23.50
N ARG A 162 8.19 1.41 -22.37
CA ARG A 162 9.59 0.93 -22.33
C ARG A 162 9.72 -0.56 -22.58
N LEU A 163 8.78 -1.37 -22.01
CA LEU A 163 8.74 -2.81 -22.28
C LEU A 163 8.50 -3.12 -23.77
N THR A 164 7.57 -2.41 -24.40
CA THR A 164 7.28 -2.60 -25.82
C THR A 164 8.42 -2.14 -26.73
N ALA A 165 9.12 -1.07 -26.37
CA ALA A 165 10.29 -0.61 -27.10
C ALA A 165 11.49 -1.58 -26.99
N ALA A 166 11.67 -2.22 -25.83
CA ALA A 166 12.73 -3.20 -25.61
C ALA A 166 12.48 -4.54 -26.32
N ALA A 167 11.22 -4.84 -26.71
CA ALA A 167 10.83 -6.05 -27.40
C ALA A 167 10.96 -5.98 -28.95
N GLN A 168 11.33 -4.80 -29.49
CA GLN A 168 11.53 -4.55 -30.92
C GLN A 168 13.02 -4.63 -31.29
#